data_74534914d95e4e8a8bf14b11cf4dbd8f
#
_entry.id   74534914d95e4e8a8bf14b11cf4dbd8f
#
_cell.length_a   1.000
_cell.length_b   1.000
_cell.length_c   1.000
_cell.angle_alpha   90.00
_cell.angle_beta   90.00
_cell.angle_gamma   90.00
#
_symmetry.space_group_name_H-M   'P 1'
#
loop_
_entity.id
_entity.type
_entity.pdbx_description
1 polymer ?
#
loop_
_entity_poly.entity_id
_entity_poly.type
_entity_poly.pdbx_seq_one_letter_code
_entity_poly.pdbx_strand_id
1 'polypeptide(L)'
;IMGHSMGGMLSMRYALMYPKETSALVLVNPIGLEDWRAKGVPLVTVDEWFAGEQRVNYEGIKKYQLNTYYAGQWRPEYDRWVNMQTSMYQGEGGKLAAWNQALTSDMCLSQPVVYEIDQIAVPTILLIGEKDSTALGKNRAPPEKAKVLGNYPVLAREAQARIKGSTLVTFPDLGHSPQVSEPVRFNRALLDELSKLPK
;
A
#
# COMPACT_ATOMS: atom_id res chain seq x y z
N ILE A 1 -12.64 -10.07 -0.31
CA ILE A 1 -12.13 -8.75 -0.74
C ILE A 1 -10.62 -8.82 -0.86
N MET A 2 -10.05 -8.21 -1.91
CA MET A 2 -8.61 -8.10 -2.10
C MET A 2 -8.23 -6.64 -2.29
N GLY A 3 -7.21 -6.18 -1.55
CA GLY A 3 -6.73 -4.80 -1.64
C GLY A 3 -5.21 -4.70 -1.68
N HIS A 4 -4.70 -3.85 -2.58
CA HIS A 4 -3.29 -3.50 -2.71
C HIS A 4 -3.04 -2.09 -2.19
N SER A 5 -1.96 -1.89 -1.45
CA SER A 5 -1.54 -0.58 -0.98
C SER A 5 -2.65 0.14 -0.17
N MET A 6 -3.08 1.33 -0.59
CA MET A 6 -4.23 2.05 0.00
C MET A 6 -5.52 1.21 -0.07
N GLY A 7 -5.73 0.46 -1.17
CA GLY A 7 -6.85 -0.48 -1.26
C GLY A 7 -6.81 -1.55 -0.17
N GLY A 8 -5.62 -1.97 0.28
CA GLY A 8 -5.46 -2.86 1.44
C GLY A 8 -5.91 -2.21 2.74
N MET A 9 -5.53 -0.95 2.98
CA MET A 9 -6.01 -0.18 4.14
C MET A 9 -7.54 -0.05 4.15
N LEU A 10 -8.14 0.28 3.00
CA LEU A 10 -9.59 0.37 2.85
C LEU A 10 -10.27 -0.98 3.03
N SER A 11 -9.66 -2.07 2.52
CA SER A 11 -10.18 -3.43 2.68
C SER A 11 -10.17 -3.89 4.15
N MET A 12 -9.13 -3.54 4.91
CA MET A 12 -9.10 -3.77 6.36
C MET A 12 -10.23 -3.01 7.06
N ARG A 13 -10.42 -1.73 6.73
CA ARG A 13 -11.53 -0.92 7.29
C ARG A 13 -12.89 -1.51 6.94
N TYR A 14 -13.08 -1.96 5.70
CA TYR A 14 -14.33 -2.61 5.28
C TYR A 14 -14.57 -3.91 6.05
N ALA A 15 -13.58 -4.77 6.19
CA ALA A 15 -13.72 -6.02 6.94
C ALA A 15 -14.04 -5.80 8.43
N LEU A 16 -13.51 -4.73 9.04
CA LEU A 16 -13.86 -4.33 10.40
C LEU A 16 -15.31 -3.85 10.53
N MET A 17 -15.80 -3.09 9.55
CA MET A 17 -17.17 -2.54 9.56
C MET A 17 -18.21 -3.59 9.15
N TYR A 18 -17.87 -4.48 8.23
CA TYR A 18 -18.80 -5.45 7.62
C TYR A 18 -18.26 -6.89 7.65
N PRO A 19 -17.96 -7.44 8.85
CA PRO A 19 -17.35 -8.76 8.95
C PRO A 19 -18.24 -9.88 8.42
N LYS A 20 -19.56 -9.72 8.48
CA LYS A 20 -20.52 -10.72 7.97
C LYS A 20 -20.64 -10.73 6.44
N GLU A 21 -20.23 -9.65 5.78
CA GLU A 21 -20.23 -9.50 4.32
C GLU A 21 -18.87 -9.84 3.69
N THR A 22 -17.88 -10.15 4.53
CA THR A 22 -16.50 -10.40 4.11
C THR A 22 -16.15 -11.86 4.37
N SER A 23 -16.17 -12.70 3.35
CA SER A 23 -15.79 -14.12 3.46
C SER A 23 -14.30 -14.32 3.69
N ALA A 24 -13.46 -13.47 3.12
CA ALA A 24 -12.01 -13.47 3.30
C ALA A 24 -11.40 -12.11 2.91
N LEU A 25 -10.23 -11.81 3.46
CA LEU A 25 -9.45 -10.60 3.20
C LEU A 25 -8.08 -10.97 2.62
N VAL A 26 -7.73 -10.42 1.47
CA VAL A 26 -6.42 -10.57 0.85
C VAL A 26 -5.72 -9.22 0.80
N LEU A 27 -4.58 -9.11 1.43
CA LEU A 27 -3.82 -7.88 1.58
C LEU A 27 -2.49 -7.99 0.82
N VAL A 28 -2.35 -7.19 -0.24
CA VAL A 28 -1.13 -7.13 -1.05
C VAL A 28 -0.37 -5.86 -0.70
N ASN A 29 0.77 -5.97 -0.05
CA ASN A 29 1.56 -4.83 0.40
C ASN A 29 0.68 -3.66 0.91
N PRO A 30 -0.25 -3.92 1.86
CA PRO A 30 -1.20 -2.90 2.30
C PRO A 30 -0.46 -1.78 3.02
N ILE A 31 -0.90 -0.53 2.85
CA ILE A 31 -0.57 0.52 3.81
C ILE A 31 -1.51 0.42 5.03
N GLY A 32 -1.25 1.20 6.07
CA GLY A 32 -2.05 1.17 7.30
C GLY A 32 -1.59 0.13 8.32
N LEU A 33 -0.46 -0.53 8.10
CA LEU A 33 0.18 -1.42 9.07
C LEU A 33 1.01 -0.68 10.13
N GLU A 34 1.21 0.63 9.95
CA GLU A 34 1.86 1.51 10.91
C GLU A 34 1.21 2.90 10.91
N ASP A 35 1.29 3.59 12.04
CA ASP A 35 0.90 5.00 12.14
C ASP A 35 2.13 5.87 11.84
N TRP A 36 2.18 6.44 10.66
CA TRP A 36 3.29 7.28 10.22
C TRP A 36 3.39 8.57 11.02
N ARG A 37 2.27 9.15 11.46
CA ARG A 37 2.27 10.38 12.27
C ARG A 37 2.85 10.11 13.66
N ALA A 38 2.43 9.04 14.31
CA ALA A 38 2.99 8.64 15.60
C ALA A 38 4.48 8.31 15.50
N LYS A 39 4.93 7.86 14.32
CA LYS A 39 6.34 7.57 14.02
C LYS A 39 7.13 8.77 13.50
N GLY A 40 6.56 9.98 13.47
CA GLY A 40 7.29 11.23 13.20
C GLY A 40 7.09 11.84 11.82
N VAL A 41 6.16 11.36 11.00
CA VAL A 41 5.74 12.08 9.80
C VAL A 41 4.94 13.32 10.23
N PRO A 42 5.34 14.54 9.82
CA PRO A 42 4.65 15.76 10.24
C PRO A 42 3.24 15.85 9.65
N LEU A 43 2.38 16.60 10.31
CA LEU A 43 1.08 16.96 9.76
C LEU A 43 1.29 17.81 8.50
N VAL A 44 0.54 17.47 7.46
CA VAL A 44 0.50 18.19 6.19
C VAL A 44 -0.96 18.52 5.90
N THR A 45 -1.23 19.76 5.55
CA THR A 45 -2.60 20.17 5.18
C THR A 45 -2.99 19.61 3.82
N VAL A 46 -4.29 19.51 3.57
CA VAL A 46 -4.81 19.08 2.25
C VAL A 46 -4.30 20.00 1.14
N ASP A 47 -4.22 21.32 1.40
CA ASP A 47 -3.71 22.29 0.43
C ASP A 47 -2.22 22.07 0.10
N GLU A 48 -1.41 21.70 1.08
CA GLU A 48 0.00 21.35 0.86
C GLU A 48 0.15 20.04 0.07
N TRP A 49 -0.68 19.04 0.35
CA TRP A 49 -0.78 17.82 -0.46
C TRP A 49 -1.16 18.18 -1.90
N PHE A 50 -2.22 18.94 -2.07
CA PHE A 50 -2.71 19.36 -3.38
C PHE A 50 -1.65 20.12 -4.19
N ALA A 51 -0.95 21.07 -3.55
CA ALA A 51 0.16 21.78 -4.20
C ALA A 51 1.30 20.82 -4.62
N GLY A 52 1.49 19.74 -3.88
CA GLY A 52 2.41 18.66 -4.25
C GLY A 52 1.95 17.88 -5.46
N GLU A 53 0.68 17.42 -5.44
CA GLU A 53 0.07 16.63 -6.50
C GLU A 53 0.00 17.37 -7.83
N GLN A 54 -0.19 18.70 -7.83
CA GLN A 54 -0.17 19.52 -9.05
C GLN A 54 1.22 19.56 -9.75
N ARG A 55 2.29 19.14 -9.07
CA ARG A 55 3.65 19.07 -9.64
C ARG A 55 4.06 17.66 -10.06
N VAL A 56 3.17 16.69 -9.88
CA VAL A 56 3.40 15.30 -10.30
C VAL A 56 3.61 15.23 -11.82
N ASN A 57 4.63 14.50 -12.23
CA ASN A 57 4.98 14.33 -13.63
C ASN A 57 5.53 12.92 -13.88
N TYR A 58 5.70 12.57 -15.17
CA TYR A 58 6.17 11.25 -15.59
C TYR A 58 7.47 10.81 -14.89
N GLU A 59 8.47 11.67 -14.87
CA GLU A 59 9.79 11.34 -14.29
C GLU A 59 9.72 11.08 -12.79
N GLY A 60 8.93 11.89 -12.08
CA GLY A 60 8.70 11.71 -10.65
C GLY A 60 7.99 10.40 -10.33
N ILE A 61 6.94 10.08 -11.09
CA ILE A 61 6.20 8.81 -10.97
C ILE A 61 7.12 7.64 -11.28
N LYS A 62 7.86 7.70 -12.40
CA LYS A 62 8.80 6.64 -12.80
C LYS A 62 9.86 6.38 -11.75
N LYS A 63 10.46 7.44 -11.22
CA LYS A 63 11.46 7.35 -10.14
C LYS A 63 10.89 6.72 -8.88
N TYR A 64 9.67 7.11 -8.51
CA TYR A 64 8.99 6.54 -7.35
C TYR A 64 8.69 5.05 -7.55
N GLN A 65 8.11 4.68 -8.69
CA GLN A 65 7.80 3.28 -9.00
C GLN A 65 9.06 2.43 -9.09
N LEU A 66 10.13 2.91 -9.75
CA LEU A 66 11.42 2.22 -9.81
C LEU A 66 11.93 1.84 -8.43
N ASN A 67 11.97 2.80 -7.51
CA ASN A 67 12.59 2.62 -6.21
C ASN A 67 11.69 1.83 -5.23
N THR A 68 10.38 2.04 -5.30
CA THR A 68 9.42 1.53 -4.33
C THR A 68 8.69 0.29 -4.84
N TYR A 69 8.16 0.36 -6.07
CA TYR A 69 7.33 -0.72 -6.63
C TYR A 69 8.17 -1.89 -7.13
N TYR A 70 9.31 -1.58 -7.77
CA TYR A 70 10.11 -2.56 -8.50
C TYR A 70 11.50 -2.81 -7.90
N ALA A 71 11.72 -2.37 -6.66
CA ALA A 71 12.96 -2.62 -5.91
C ALA A 71 14.24 -2.22 -6.68
N GLY A 72 14.19 -1.12 -7.43
CA GLY A 72 15.31 -0.62 -8.24
C GLY A 72 15.50 -1.32 -9.60
N GLN A 73 14.63 -2.27 -9.95
CA GLN A 73 14.71 -3.01 -11.22
C GLN A 73 13.64 -2.54 -12.19
N TRP A 74 14.05 -1.89 -13.30
CA TRP A 74 13.11 -1.41 -14.31
C TRP A 74 13.02 -2.40 -15.47
N ARG A 75 11.77 -2.64 -15.93
CA ARG A 75 11.49 -3.36 -17.17
C ARG A 75 10.68 -2.45 -18.11
N PRO A 76 10.89 -2.49 -19.44
CA PRO A 76 10.16 -1.62 -20.37
C PRO A 76 8.62 -1.72 -20.27
N GLU A 77 8.10 -2.91 -19.95
CA GLU A 77 6.67 -3.14 -19.78
C GLU A 77 6.04 -2.35 -18.61
N TYR A 78 6.85 -1.80 -17.69
CA TYR A 78 6.35 -0.98 -16.60
C TYR A 78 6.01 0.46 -17.01
N ASP A 79 6.54 0.93 -18.16
CA ASP A 79 6.24 2.28 -18.67
C ASP A 79 4.74 2.52 -18.85
N ARG A 80 3.96 1.48 -19.17
CA ARG A 80 2.49 1.60 -19.29
C ARG A 80 1.83 2.05 -17.97
N TRP A 81 2.35 1.64 -16.82
CA TRP A 81 1.79 2.00 -15.52
C TRP A 81 2.13 3.44 -15.15
N VAL A 82 3.33 3.89 -15.52
CA VAL A 82 3.70 5.30 -15.38
C VAL A 82 2.84 6.17 -16.27
N ASN A 83 2.65 5.78 -17.55
CA ASN A 83 1.80 6.49 -18.49
C ASN A 83 0.34 6.57 -17.99
N MET A 84 -0.20 5.45 -17.51
CA MET A 84 -1.55 5.40 -16.95
C MET A 84 -1.70 6.37 -15.77
N GLN A 85 -0.77 6.36 -14.83
CA GLN A 85 -0.81 7.26 -13.68
C GLN A 85 -0.60 8.72 -14.09
N THR A 86 0.34 9.01 -14.98
CA THR A 86 0.61 10.36 -15.48
C THR A 86 -0.62 10.94 -16.18
N SER A 87 -1.32 10.13 -17.00
CA SER A 87 -2.49 10.58 -17.75
C SER A 87 -3.64 11.06 -16.85
N MET A 88 -3.72 10.57 -15.61
CA MET A 88 -4.72 11.04 -14.63
C MET A 88 -4.54 12.51 -14.25
N TYR A 89 -3.32 13.04 -14.34
CA TYR A 89 -2.99 14.42 -14.01
C TYR A 89 -3.00 15.36 -15.23
N GLN A 90 -3.30 14.84 -16.42
CA GLN A 90 -3.34 15.61 -17.67
C GLN A 90 -4.77 16.03 -18.03
N GLY A 91 -4.87 17.08 -18.85
CA GLY A 91 -6.16 17.58 -19.33
C GLY A 91 -7.02 18.23 -18.25
N GLU A 92 -8.30 18.44 -18.57
CA GLU A 92 -9.26 19.15 -17.71
C GLU A 92 -9.52 18.47 -16.37
N GLY A 93 -9.44 17.13 -16.32
CA GLY A 93 -9.62 16.32 -15.10
C GLY A 93 -8.42 16.32 -14.15
N GLY A 94 -7.25 16.78 -14.59
CA GLY A 94 -6.00 16.65 -13.83
C GLY A 94 -6.01 17.36 -12.48
N LYS A 95 -6.63 18.55 -12.42
CA LYS A 95 -6.78 19.28 -11.16
C LYS A 95 -7.66 18.54 -10.15
N LEU A 96 -8.75 17.92 -10.63
CA LEU A 96 -9.64 17.12 -9.77
C LEU A 96 -8.94 15.83 -9.30
N ALA A 97 -8.17 15.17 -10.16
CA ALA A 97 -7.36 14.02 -9.78
C ALA A 97 -6.35 14.38 -8.68
N ALA A 98 -5.63 15.49 -8.85
CA ALA A 98 -4.70 16.00 -7.84
C ALA A 98 -5.39 16.32 -6.51
N TRP A 99 -6.58 16.93 -6.55
CA TRP A 99 -7.37 17.21 -5.35
C TRP A 99 -7.80 15.92 -4.64
N ASN A 100 -8.36 14.97 -5.37
CA ASN A 100 -8.76 13.67 -4.81
C ASN A 100 -7.58 12.91 -4.21
N GLN A 101 -6.41 12.97 -4.87
CA GLN A 101 -5.20 12.36 -4.33
C GLN A 101 -4.74 13.03 -3.03
N ALA A 102 -4.86 14.35 -2.93
CA ALA A 102 -4.56 15.10 -1.71
C ALA A 102 -5.48 14.69 -0.54
N LEU A 103 -6.79 14.58 -0.80
CA LEU A 103 -7.78 14.13 0.19
C LEU A 103 -7.51 12.69 0.65
N THR A 104 -7.17 11.78 -0.27
CA THR A 104 -6.85 10.38 0.09
C THR A 104 -5.53 10.28 0.85
N SER A 105 -4.55 11.14 0.56
CA SER A 105 -3.30 11.22 1.32
C SER A 105 -3.55 11.69 2.76
N ASP A 106 -4.38 12.70 2.94
CA ASP A 106 -4.81 13.15 4.27
C ASP A 106 -5.55 12.05 5.03
N MET A 107 -6.50 11.37 4.39
CA MET A 107 -7.22 10.23 4.97
C MET A 107 -6.25 9.14 5.45
N CYS A 108 -5.26 8.76 4.64
CA CYS A 108 -4.30 7.72 5.02
C CYS A 108 -3.48 8.08 6.27
N LEU A 109 -3.18 9.37 6.47
CA LEU A 109 -2.43 9.86 7.63
C LEU A 109 -3.30 10.12 8.85
N SER A 110 -4.55 10.55 8.66
CA SER A 110 -5.45 10.96 9.75
C SER A 110 -6.31 9.82 10.29
N GLN A 111 -6.46 8.71 9.54
CA GLN A 111 -7.32 7.59 9.89
C GLN A 111 -6.57 6.24 9.91
N PRO A 112 -5.51 6.09 10.73
CA PRO A 112 -4.71 4.88 10.76
C PRO A 112 -5.53 3.68 11.24
N VAL A 113 -5.54 2.59 10.46
CA VAL A 113 -6.28 1.36 10.79
C VAL A 113 -5.48 0.42 11.69
N VAL A 114 -4.19 0.66 11.82
CA VAL A 114 -3.26 -0.20 12.58
C VAL A 114 -3.71 -0.49 14.03
N TYR A 115 -4.42 0.43 14.65
CA TYR A 115 -4.88 0.28 16.04
C TYR A 115 -6.04 -0.71 16.22
N GLU A 116 -6.65 -1.14 15.12
CA GLU A 116 -7.85 -1.99 15.12
C GLU A 116 -7.65 -3.32 14.39
N ILE A 117 -6.47 -3.59 13.80
CA ILE A 117 -6.25 -4.79 12.96
C ILE A 117 -6.39 -6.11 13.72
N ASP A 118 -6.20 -6.11 15.02
CA ASP A 118 -6.42 -7.27 15.90
C ASP A 118 -7.91 -7.63 16.07
N GLN A 119 -8.81 -6.75 15.69
CA GLN A 119 -10.26 -6.99 15.66
C GLN A 119 -10.74 -7.59 14.33
N ILE A 120 -9.87 -7.72 13.33
CA ILE A 120 -10.21 -8.41 12.08
C ILE A 120 -10.48 -9.87 12.37
N ALA A 121 -11.73 -10.29 12.17
CA ALA A 121 -12.22 -11.63 12.53
C ALA A 121 -12.38 -12.57 11.32
N VAL A 122 -12.11 -12.08 10.11
CA VAL A 122 -12.26 -12.86 8.87
C VAL A 122 -10.94 -13.52 8.47
N PRO A 123 -10.96 -14.68 7.79
CA PRO A 123 -9.75 -15.30 7.24
C PRO A 123 -8.96 -14.29 6.42
N THR A 124 -7.67 -14.13 6.72
CA THR A 124 -6.84 -13.08 6.12
C THR A 124 -5.56 -13.66 5.54
N ILE A 125 -5.23 -13.27 4.31
CA ILE A 125 -4.01 -13.63 3.60
C ILE A 125 -3.18 -12.35 3.37
N LEU A 126 -1.93 -12.34 3.81
CA LEU A 126 -0.96 -11.28 3.59
C LEU A 126 0.02 -11.73 2.49
N LEU A 127 0.11 -11.00 1.38
CA LEU A 127 1.03 -11.24 0.27
C LEU A 127 1.99 -10.05 0.17
N ILE A 128 3.24 -10.24 0.60
CA ILE A 128 4.14 -9.13 0.91
C ILE A 128 5.46 -9.23 0.15
N GLY A 129 5.74 -8.21 -0.69
CA GLY A 129 7.08 -7.98 -1.23
C GLY A 129 7.96 -7.33 -0.17
N GLU A 130 9.02 -8.01 0.23
CA GLU A 130 9.85 -7.57 1.37
C GLU A 130 10.79 -6.40 1.06
N LYS A 131 11.00 -6.08 -0.24
CA LYS A 131 11.76 -4.90 -0.67
C LYS A 131 10.92 -3.62 -0.69
N ASP A 132 9.65 -3.71 -0.33
CA ASP A 132 8.80 -2.54 -0.20
C ASP A 132 9.29 -1.62 0.93
N SER A 133 9.27 -0.32 0.64
CA SER A 133 9.64 0.73 1.60
C SER A 133 8.62 1.86 1.64
N THR A 134 7.39 1.57 1.21
CA THR A 134 6.30 2.56 1.12
C THR A 134 5.95 3.12 2.49
N ALA A 135 6.08 4.43 2.62
CA ALA A 135 5.54 5.19 3.74
C ALA A 135 5.20 6.61 3.26
N LEU A 136 3.92 6.96 3.32
CA LEU A 136 3.44 8.27 2.90
C LEU A 136 4.05 9.38 3.77
N GLY A 137 4.60 10.41 3.13
CA GLY A 137 5.25 11.53 3.84
C GLY A 137 6.61 11.19 4.45
N LYS A 138 7.18 10.02 4.19
CA LYS A 138 8.51 9.60 4.68
C LYS A 138 9.62 10.61 4.40
N ASN A 139 9.57 11.26 3.25
CA ASN A 139 10.52 12.29 2.83
C ASN A 139 10.42 13.60 3.64
N ARG A 140 9.36 13.75 4.43
CA ARG A 140 9.13 14.91 5.33
C ARG A 140 9.50 14.60 6.79
N ALA A 141 9.68 13.33 7.11
CA ALA A 141 10.09 12.91 8.45
C ALA A 141 11.58 13.21 8.70
N PRO A 142 11.99 13.41 9.97
CA PRO A 142 13.40 13.48 10.32
C PRO A 142 14.17 12.25 9.80
N PRO A 143 15.42 12.40 9.35
CA PRO A 143 16.16 11.31 8.69
C PRO A 143 16.26 10.02 9.50
N GLU A 144 16.43 10.12 10.82
CA GLU A 144 16.49 8.97 11.72
C GLU A 144 15.14 8.25 11.84
N LYS A 145 14.02 8.98 11.76
CA LYS A 145 12.66 8.41 11.73
C LYS A 145 12.34 7.80 10.37
N ALA A 146 12.71 8.49 9.29
CA ALA A 146 12.50 8.01 7.93
C ALA A 146 13.13 6.62 7.69
N LYS A 147 14.28 6.31 8.29
CA LYS A 147 14.97 5.03 8.13
C LYS A 147 14.17 3.82 8.58
N VAL A 148 13.28 3.98 9.56
CA VAL A 148 12.51 2.87 10.14
C VAL A 148 11.09 2.76 9.57
N LEU A 149 10.63 3.77 8.83
CA LEU A 149 9.31 3.77 8.20
C LEU A 149 9.29 2.85 6.97
N GLY A 150 8.18 2.13 6.79
CA GLY A 150 7.97 1.24 5.65
C GLY A 150 8.85 -0.02 5.70
N ASN A 151 9.17 -0.52 6.89
CA ASN A 151 9.91 -1.78 7.03
C ASN A 151 8.95 -2.97 6.91
N TYR A 152 8.58 -3.31 5.67
CA TYR A 152 7.57 -4.35 5.41
C TYR A 152 7.91 -5.73 5.96
N PRO A 153 9.18 -6.21 6.00
CA PRO A 153 9.50 -7.46 6.69
C PRO A 153 9.09 -7.50 8.17
N VAL A 154 9.18 -6.37 8.85
CA VAL A 154 8.74 -6.24 10.26
C VAL A 154 7.23 -6.06 10.33
N LEU A 155 6.68 -5.10 9.58
CA LEU A 155 5.25 -4.76 9.58
C LEU A 155 4.37 -5.96 9.22
N ALA A 156 4.80 -6.80 8.26
CA ALA A 156 4.07 -7.99 7.86
C ALA A 156 3.97 -9.03 8.97
N ARG A 157 5.07 -9.28 9.69
CA ARG A 157 5.09 -10.22 10.82
C ARG A 157 4.28 -9.71 12.01
N GLU A 158 4.36 -8.41 12.30
CA GLU A 158 3.55 -7.78 13.32
C GLU A 158 2.06 -7.86 13.00
N ALA A 159 1.69 -7.59 11.74
CA ALA A 159 0.30 -7.72 11.28
C ALA A 159 -0.18 -9.17 11.36
N GLN A 160 0.62 -10.14 10.90
CA GLN A 160 0.29 -11.56 11.00
C GLN A 160 0.09 -12.00 12.46
N ALA A 161 0.93 -11.55 13.37
CA ALA A 161 0.80 -11.89 14.81
C ALA A 161 -0.47 -11.31 15.43
N ARG A 162 -0.94 -10.15 14.95
CA ARG A 162 -2.11 -9.46 15.48
C ARG A 162 -3.43 -9.92 14.84
N ILE A 163 -3.45 -10.21 13.55
CA ILE A 163 -4.64 -10.71 12.84
C ILE A 163 -4.72 -12.22 13.03
N LYS A 164 -5.55 -12.66 13.95
CA LYS A 164 -5.68 -14.07 14.32
C LYS A 164 -6.09 -14.94 13.13
N GLY A 165 -5.38 -16.05 12.93
CA GLY A 165 -5.65 -16.99 11.84
C GLY A 165 -5.23 -16.50 10.46
N SER A 166 -4.50 -15.38 10.38
CA SER A 166 -3.95 -14.91 9.11
C SER A 166 -2.76 -15.77 8.64
N THR A 167 -2.61 -15.85 7.32
CA THR A 167 -1.43 -16.44 6.67
C THR A 167 -0.55 -15.35 6.06
N LEU A 168 0.76 -15.56 6.05
CA LEU A 168 1.72 -14.64 5.46
C LEU A 168 2.55 -15.36 4.41
N VAL A 169 2.50 -14.86 3.18
CA VAL A 169 3.39 -15.24 2.09
C VAL A 169 4.29 -14.07 1.75
N THR A 170 5.59 -14.28 1.76
CA THR A 170 6.57 -13.23 1.46
C THR A 170 7.27 -13.48 0.12
N PHE A 171 7.65 -12.37 -0.53
CA PHE A 171 8.46 -12.32 -1.74
C PHE A 171 9.73 -11.51 -1.43
N PRO A 172 10.84 -12.17 -1.00
CA PRO A 172 12.03 -11.48 -0.48
C PRO A 172 12.73 -10.55 -1.47
N ASP A 173 12.51 -10.79 -2.75
CA ASP A 173 13.14 -10.10 -3.90
C ASP A 173 12.24 -9.02 -4.52
N LEU A 174 10.96 -8.93 -4.14
CA LEU A 174 9.97 -8.03 -4.76
C LEU A 174 9.67 -6.82 -3.90
N GLY A 175 9.28 -5.72 -4.57
CA GLY A 175 8.85 -4.46 -3.96
C GLY A 175 7.34 -4.38 -3.73
N HIS A 176 6.82 -3.16 -3.79
CA HIS A 176 5.42 -2.83 -3.47
C HIS A 176 4.37 -3.47 -4.38
N SER A 177 4.75 -3.87 -5.59
CA SER A 177 3.80 -4.42 -6.59
C SER A 177 4.19 -5.82 -7.06
N PRO A 178 4.20 -6.84 -6.16
CA PRO A 178 4.59 -8.21 -6.53
C PRO A 178 3.71 -8.81 -7.62
N GLN A 179 2.42 -8.46 -7.65
CA GLN A 179 1.45 -8.89 -8.66
C GLN A 179 1.76 -8.37 -10.08
N VAL A 180 2.53 -7.30 -10.18
CA VAL A 180 2.97 -6.72 -11.46
C VAL A 180 4.37 -7.22 -11.82
N SER A 181 5.26 -7.29 -10.83
CA SER A 181 6.65 -7.67 -11.03
C SER A 181 6.81 -9.14 -11.44
N GLU A 182 6.10 -10.04 -10.76
CA GLU A 182 6.16 -11.48 -10.98
C GLU A 182 4.77 -12.12 -10.94
N PRO A 183 3.90 -11.84 -11.94
CA PRO A 183 2.49 -12.21 -11.93
C PRO A 183 2.25 -13.73 -11.83
N VAL A 184 3.08 -14.54 -12.46
CA VAL A 184 2.92 -16.01 -12.42
C VAL A 184 3.19 -16.55 -11.01
N ARG A 185 4.28 -16.11 -10.38
CA ARG A 185 4.64 -16.48 -9.01
C ARG A 185 3.62 -15.96 -7.99
N PHE A 186 3.19 -14.72 -8.17
CA PHE A 186 2.18 -14.09 -7.33
C PHE A 186 0.83 -14.82 -7.41
N ASN A 187 0.33 -15.06 -8.62
CA ASN A 187 -0.96 -15.72 -8.82
C ASN A 187 -0.95 -17.16 -8.29
N ARG A 188 0.15 -17.91 -8.46
CA ARG A 188 0.29 -19.24 -7.86
C ARG A 188 0.14 -19.17 -6.34
N ALA A 189 0.90 -18.30 -5.68
CA ALA A 189 0.83 -18.15 -4.23
C ALA A 189 -0.56 -17.73 -3.75
N LEU A 190 -1.21 -16.79 -4.45
CA LEU A 190 -2.57 -16.36 -4.15
C LEU A 190 -3.57 -17.51 -4.25
N LEU A 191 -3.55 -18.28 -5.34
CA LEU A 191 -4.48 -19.39 -5.57
C LEU A 191 -4.24 -20.53 -4.56
N ASP A 192 -2.98 -20.83 -4.24
CA ASP A 192 -2.62 -21.82 -3.23
C ASP A 192 -3.20 -21.45 -1.85
N GLU A 193 -3.10 -20.18 -1.44
CA GLU A 193 -3.67 -19.72 -0.17
C GLU A 193 -5.20 -19.65 -0.20
N LEU A 194 -5.81 -19.19 -1.30
CA LEU A 194 -7.27 -19.17 -1.44
C LEU A 194 -7.88 -20.57 -1.36
N SER A 195 -7.18 -21.60 -1.87
CA SER A 195 -7.65 -22.98 -1.83
C SER A 195 -7.74 -23.57 -0.41
N LYS A 196 -7.05 -22.98 0.55
CA LYS A 196 -7.01 -23.40 1.97
C LYS A 196 -8.10 -22.74 2.81
N LEU A 197 -8.78 -21.71 2.26
CA LEU A 197 -9.85 -21.03 2.98
C LEU A 197 -11.05 -21.95 3.22
N PRO A 198 -11.75 -21.79 4.35
CA PRO A 198 -13.01 -22.47 4.61
C PRO A 198 -14.00 -22.25 3.46
N LYS A 199 -14.68 -23.31 3.04
CA LYS A 199 -15.74 -23.26 2.02
C LYS A 199 -17.04 -22.78 2.63
#